data_c06653b802e21f0c79da961ac15dd309
#
_entry.id   c06653b802e21f0c79da961ac15dd309
#
_cell.length_a   1.000
_cell.length_b   1.000
_cell.length_c   1.000
_cell.angle_alpha   90.00
_cell.angle_beta   90.00
_cell.angle_gamma   90.00
#
_symmetry.space_group_name_H-M   'P 1'
#
loop_
_entity.id
_entity.type
_entity.pdbx_description
1 polymer ?
#
loop_
_entity_poly.entity_id
_entity_poly.type
_entity_poly.pdbx_seq_one_letter_code
_entity_poly.pdbx_strand_id
1 'polypeptide(L)'
;VSDQVRHILAMNNVDEILFGNAFATEEEFKQVADVMKEVYVHVDKVTQFGEMISNILPHGDLKRLPLGIELAEGVTDTEKEILHYGSHQVSEYIHYMIRSRWTRLFYKNADIPCRDCGKEYFEKGDVLIVNNNLSFYKAEIQICMKPMKNTGQRNLLGHISKDALCILDLIHKGDIFTITE
;
A
#
# COMPACT_ATOMS: atom_id res chain seq x y z
N VAL A 1 -15.93 -13.81 2.83
CA VAL A 1 -15.74 -13.97 1.36
C VAL A 1 -14.71 -12.97 0.86
N SER A 2 -14.88 -11.66 1.12
CA SER A 2 -14.00 -10.59 0.57
C SER A 2 -12.52 -10.84 0.80
N ASP A 3 -12.10 -11.16 2.03
CA ASP A 3 -10.68 -11.37 2.37
C ASP A 3 -10.10 -12.61 1.70
N GLN A 4 -10.90 -13.68 1.58
CA GLN A 4 -10.53 -14.87 0.82
C GLN A 4 -10.28 -14.54 -0.65
N VAL A 5 -11.15 -13.72 -1.27
CA VAL A 5 -11.01 -13.30 -2.66
C VAL A 5 -9.76 -12.43 -2.84
N ARG A 6 -9.52 -11.44 -1.95
CA ARG A 6 -8.30 -10.63 -1.98
C ARG A 6 -7.04 -11.47 -1.88
N HIS A 7 -7.05 -12.47 -0.96
CA HIS A 7 -5.92 -13.38 -0.79
C HIS A 7 -5.67 -14.22 -2.05
N ILE A 8 -6.73 -14.82 -2.62
CA ILE A 8 -6.64 -15.62 -3.86
C ILE A 8 -6.10 -14.76 -5.02
N LEU A 9 -6.61 -13.53 -5.18
CA LEU A 9 -6.13 -12.62 -6.21
C LEU A 9 -4.67 -12.21 -5.98
N ALA A 10 -4.23 -12.07 -4.72
CA ALA A 10 -2.85 -11.74 -4.39
C ALA A 10 -1.86 -12.86 -4.73
N MET A 11 -2.27 -14.12 -4.68
CA MET A 11 -1.42 -15.26 -5.07
C MET A 11 -1.00 -15.23 -6.55
N ASN A 12 -1.75 -14.52 -7.40
CA ASN A 12 -1.45 -14.29 -8.81
C ASN A 12 -1.23 -15.57 -9.68
N ASN A 13 -1.83 -16.68 -9.27
CA ASN A 13 -1.71 -17.98 -9.92
C ASN A 13 -3.08 -18.67 -10.11
N VAL A 14 -4.17 -17.88 -10.07
CA VAL A 14 -5.55 -18.36 -10.19
C VAL A 14 -6.23 -17.62 -11.33
N ASP A 15 -6.78 -18.37 -12.27
CA ASP A 15 -7.48 -17.83 -13.46
C ASP A 15 -8.97 -17.68 -13.20
N GLU A 16 -9.57 -18.53 -12.35
CA GLU A 16 -11.00 -18.55 -12.07
C GLU A 16 -11.27 -18.71 -10.56
N ILE A 17 -12.32 -18.05 -10.08
CA ILE A 17 -12.83 -18.18 -8.71
C ILE A 17 -14.25 -18.73 -8.78
N LEU A 18 -14.48 -19.87 -8.14
CA LEU A 18 -15.78 -20.52 -8.08
C LEU A 18 -16.30 -20.56 -6.64
N PHE A 19 -17.62 -20.40 -6.48
CA PHE A 19 -18.28 -20.66 -5.22
C PHE A 19 -18.37 -22.18 -5.00
N GLY A 20 -17.81 -22.68 -3.90
CA GLY A 20 -17.83 -24.09 -3.54
C GLY A 20 -19.18 -24.59 -3.02
N ASN A 21 -20.10 -23.69 -2.67
CA ASN A 21 -21.43 -24.01 -2.21
C ASN A 21 -22.41 -24.15 -3.38
N ALA A 22 -23.38 -25.06 -3.23
CA ALA A 22 -24.41 -25.27 -4.25
C ALA A 22 -25.28 -24.01 -4.50
N PHE A 23 -25.38 -23.13 -3.52
CA PHE A 23 -26.14 -21.89 -3.57
C PHE A 23 -25.35 -20.78 -2.91
N ALA A 24 -24.74 -19.91 -3.72
CA ALA A 24 -24.18 -18.66 -3.23
C ALA A 24 -25.30 -17.64 -3.03
N THR A 25 -25.21 -16.82 -2.01
CA THR A 25 -26.15 -15.75 -1.71
C THR A 25 -25.88 -14.52 -2.58
N GLU A 26 -26.88 -13.65 -2.77
CA GLU A 26 -26.70 -12.37 -3.46
C GLU A 26 -25.61 -11.51 -2.78
N GLU A 27 -25.54 -11.57 -1.45
CA GLU A 27 -24.53 -10.82 -0.68
C GLU A 27 -23.12 -11.35 -0.96
N GLU A 28 -22.92 -12.66 -1.07
CA GLU A 28 -21.62 -13.24 -1.44
C GLU A 28 -21.20 -12.83 -2.86
N PHE A 29 -22.11 -12.85 -3.83
CA PHE A 29 -21.84 -12.34 -5.18
C PHE A 29 -21.48 -10.87 -5.16
N LYS A 30 -22.20 -10.04 -4.39
CA LYS A 30 -21.91 -8.63 -4.25
C LYS A 30 -20.52 -8.40 -3.67
N GLN A 31 -20.15 -9.10 -2.61
CA GLN A 31 -18.82 -8.99 -1.99
C GLN A 31 -17.69 -9.34 -2.99
N VAL A 32 -17.85 -10.38 -3.79
CA VAL A 32 -16.88 -10.72 -4.86
C VAL A 32 -16.80 -9.61 -5.89
N ALA A 33 -17.94 -9.12 -6.37
CA ALA A 33 -17.99 -8.05 -7.37
C ALA A 33 -17.35 -6.75 -6.87
N ASP A 34 -17.53 -6.41 -5.60
CA ASP A 34 -16.94 -5.21 -4.99
C ASP A 34 -15.42 -5.35 -4.88
N VAL A 35 -14.90 -6.52 -4.45
CA VAL A 35 -13.46 -6.80 -4.44
C VAL A 35 -12.87 -6.75 -5.85
N MET A 36 -13.56 -7.30 -6.85
CA MET A 36 -13.07 -7.25 -8.24
C MET A 36 -12.94 -5.80 -8.75
N LYS A 37 -13.90 -4.91 -8.42
CA LYS A 37 -13.82 -3.48 -8.76
C LYS A 37 -12.71 -2.75 -8.00
N GLU A 38 -12.45 -3.16 -6.77
CA GLU A 38 -11.37 -2.60 -5.93
C GLU A 38 -9.99 -2.99 -6.48
N VAL A 39 -9.85 -4.24 -6.91
CA VAL A 39 -8.57 -4.81 -7.39
C VAL A 39 -8.29 -4.43 -8.84
N TYR A 40 -9.27 -4.54 -9.73
CA TYR A 40 -9.09 -4.23 -11.15
C TYR A 40 -9.61 -2.82 -11.44
N VAL A 41 -8.69 -1.90 -11.69
CA VAL A 41 -8.97 -0.48 -11.87
C VAL A 41 -8.35 0.05 -13.15
N HIS A 42 -9.00 1.04 -13.75
CA HIS A 42 -8.38 1.85 -14.80
C HIS A 42 -7.81 3.13 -14.18
N VAL A 43 -6.55 3.39 -14.42
CA VAL A 43 -5.86 4.59 -13.94
C VAL A 43 -5.43 5.43 -15.12
N ASP A 44 -5.93 6.65 -15.18
CA ASP A 44 -5.55 7.60 -16.22
C ASP A 44 -4.07 7.97 -16.12
N LYS A 45 -3.47 8.27 -17.27
CA LYS A 45 -2.10 8.74 -17.31
C LYS A 45 -1.97 10.06 -16.55
N VAL A 46 -1.11 10.08 -15.55
CA VAL A 46 -0.88 11.27 -14.71
C VAL A 46 0.05 12.23 -15.44
N THR A 47 -0.49 13.29 -16.04
CA THR A 47 0.28 14.24 -16.88
C THR A 47 0.82 15.46 -16.14
N GLN A 48 0.30 15.74 -14.94
CA GLN A 48 0.65 16.93 -14.15
C GLN A 48 2.12 17.05 -13.74
N PHE A 49 2.89 15.96 -13.83
CA PHE A 49 4.30 15.91 -13.42
C PHE A 49 5.26 15.82 -14.61
N GLY A 50 4.77 16.00 -15.82
CA GLY A 50 5.55 15.91 -17.07
C GLY A 50 5.57 14.52 -17.69
N GLU A 51 5.78 14.46 -19.01
CA GLU A 51 5.66 13.22 -19.79
C GLU A 51 6.61 12.10 -19.32
N MET A 52 7.84 12.45 -18.97
CA MET A 52 8.84 11.45 -18.55
C MET A 52 8.40 10.71 -17.29
N ILE A 53 7.87 11.42 -16.29
CA ILE A 53 7.38 10.81 -15.06
C ILE A 53 6.06 10.07 -15.33
N SER A 54 5.18 10.63 -16.13
CA SER A 54 3.90 10.02 -16.51
C SER A 54 4.08 8.68 -17.22
N ASN A 55 5.16 8.50 -17.98
CA ASN A 55 5.43 7.24 -18.69
C ASN A 55 5.94 6.11 -17.77
N ILE A 56 6.45 6.44 -16.59
CA ILE A 56 6.97 5.44 -15.64
C ILE A 56 5.99 5.15 -14.50
N LEU A 57 4.95 5.95 -14.34
CA LEU A 57 3.91 5.69 -13.34
C LEU A 57 2.95 4.62 -13.84
N PRO A 58 2.45 3.76 -12.95
CA PRO A 58 1.41 2.79 -13.29
C PRO A 58 0.16 3.50 -13.83
N HIS A 59 -0.28 3.15 -15.04
CA HIS A 59 -1.48 3.68 -15.69
C HIS A 59 -2.10 2.63 -16.63
N GLY A 60 -3.33 2.89 -17.10
CA GLY A 60 -4.12 1.93 -17.86
C GLY A 60 -4.85 0.95 -16.96
N ASP A 61 -5.15 -0.24 -17.48
CA ASP A 61 -5.80 -1.29 -16.70
C ASP A 61 -4.82 -1.97 -15.77
N LEU A 62 -5.04 -1.81 -14.48
CA LEU A 62 -4.15 -2.28 -13.43
C LEU A 62 -4.85 -3.29 -12.52
N LYS A 63 -4.10 -4.29 -12.10
CA LYS A 63 -4.41 -5.10 -10.92
C LYS A 63 -3.75 -4.46 -9.71
N ARG A 64 -4.56 -3.99 -8.77
CA ARG A 64 -4.12 -3.24 -7.59
C ARG A 64 -4.57 -3.95 -6.31
N LEU A 65 -3.63 -4.38 -5.49
CA LEU A 65 -3.92 -5.06 -4.23
C LEU A 65 -4.33 -4.04 -3.16
N PRO A 66 -5.53 -4.11 -2.58
CA PRO A 66 -5.93 -3.26 -1.48
C PRO A 66 -5.32 -3.76 -0.18
N LEU A 67 -4.62 -2.87 0.53
CA LEU A 67 -4.09 -3.11 1.86
C LEU A 67 -4.83 -2.22 2.85
N GLY A 68 -5.68 -2.83 3.67
CA GLY A 68 -6.34 -2.13 4.77
C GLY A 68 -5.32 -1.66 5.81
N ILE A 69 -5.53 -0.46 6.38
CA ILE A 69 -4.67 0.11 7.43
C ILE A 69 -5.50 0.55 8.64
N GLU A 70 -4.97 0.31 9.83
CA GLU A 70 -5.39 0.96 11.06
C GLU A 70 -4.42 2.12 11.32
N LEU A 71 -4.90 3.37 11.19
CA LEU A 71 -4.06 4.56 11.34
C LEU A 71 -3.55 4.73 12.77
N ALA A 72 -2.30 5.17 12.90
CA ALA A 72 -1.73 5.59 14.17
C ALA A 72 -2.24 6.96 14.60
N GLU A 73 -2.19 7.24 15.90
CA GLU A 73 -2.51 8.57 16.43
C GLU A 73 -1.54 9.64 15.89
N GLY A 74 -2.08 10.85 15.67
CA GLY A 74 -1.30 12.02 15.29
C GLY A 74 -0.78 12.01 13.86
N VAL A 75 -1.27 11.13 12.96
CA VAL A 75 -0.97 11.20 11.53
C VAL A 75 -1.52 12.50 10.99
N THR A 76 -0.68 13.30 10.34
CA THR A 76 -1.03 14.61 9.79
C THR A 76 -1.79 14.48 8.48
N ASP A 77 -2.53 15.54 8.09
CA ASP A 77 -3.25 15.56 6.81
C ASP A 77 -2.30 15.38 5.61
N THR A 78 -1.10 15.99 5.68
CA THR A 78 -0.06 15.80 4.65
C THR A 78 0.39 14.34 4.56
N GLU A 79 0.60 13.68 5.69
CA GLU A 79 0.97 12.26 5.73
C GLU A 79 -0.15 11.37 5.18
N LYS A 80 -1.42 11.68 5.49
CA LYS A 80 -2.60 10.98 4.94
C LYS A 80 -2.72 11.19 3.42
N GLU A 81 -2.54 12.40 2.94
CA GLU A 81 -2.54 12.71 1.51
C GLU A 81 -1.50 11.87 0.75
N ILE A 82 -0.28 11.75 1.31
CA ILE A 82 0.79 10.95 0.72
C ILE A 82 0.48 9.46 0.79
N LEU A 83 -0.07 8.98 1.90
CA LEU A 83 -0.46 7.60 2.11
C LEU A 83 -1.55 7.16 1.11
N HIS A 84 -2.55 8.01 0.89
CA HIS A 84 -3.69 7.73 0.01
C HIS A 84 -3.51 8.29 -1.41
N TYR A 85 -2.28 8.53 -1.83
CA TYR A 85 -1.97 9.11 -3.15
C TYR A 85 -2.53 8.28 -4.33
N GLY A 86 -3.13 7.17 -4.12
CA GLY A 86 -3.76 6.35 -5.15
C GLY A 86 -3.08 5.01 -5.33
N SER A 87 -2.23 4.85 -6.36
CA SER A 87 -1.56 3.57 -6.62
C SER A 87 -0.09 3.62 -6.22
N HIS A 88 0.29 2.80 -5.27
CA HIS A 88 1.67 2.53 -4.91
C HIS A 88 2.20 1.37 -5.76
N GLN A 89 3.49 1.39 -6.04
CA GLN A 89 4.16 0.25 -6.67
C GLN A 89 5.32 -0.21 -5.80
N VAL A 90 5.48 -1.52 -5.68
CA VAL A 90 6.64 -2.13 -5.03
C VAL A 90 7.87 -1.86 -5.90
N SER A 91 8.54 -0.74 -5.65
CA SER A 91 9.76 -0.33 -6.36
C SER A 91 10.94 -1.22 -5.98
N GLU A 92 10.96 -1.67 -4.72
CA GLU A 92 11.99 -2.53 -4.17
C GLU A 92 11.37 -3.39 -3.06
N TYR A 93 11.62 -4.68 -3.13
CA TYR A 93 11.33 -5.64 -2.09
C TYR A 93 12.65 -6.10 -1.50
N ILE A 94 12.87 -5.77 -0.27
CA ILE A 94 14.01 -6.25 0.51
C ILE A 94 13.49 -7.03 1.72
N HIS A 95 14.24 -8.00 2.20
CA HIS A 95 13.77 -8.96 3.21
C HIS A 95 13.14 -8.37 4.48
N TYR A 96 13.34 -7.08 4.75
CA TYR A 96 12.81 -6.41 5.94
C TYR A 96 11.82 -5.30 5.63
N MET A 97 11.64 -4.85 4.37
CA MET A 97 10.63 -3.86 4.00
C MET A 97 10.22 -3.92 2.52
N ILE A 98 8.98 -3.51 2.26
CA ILE A 98 8.46 -3.15 0.96
C ILE A 98 8.62 -1.64 0.82
N ARG A 99 9.06 -1.16 -0.35
CA ARG A 99 9.29 0.26 -0.61
C ARG A 99 8.50 0.74 -1.81
N SER A 100 7.73 1.82 -1.63
CA SER A 100 7.08 2.56 -2.71
C SER A 100 7.75 3.94 -2.84
N ARG A 101 8.43 4.17 -3.98
CA ARG A 101 9.29 5.35 -4.17
C ARG A 101 8.60 6.51 -4.87
N TRP A 102 7.43 6.28 -5.48
CA TRP A 102 6.81 7.29 -6.34
C TRP A 102 6.41 8.55 -5.60
N THR A 103 5.86 8.41 -4.39
CA THR A 103 5.42 9.55 -3.57
C THR A 103 6.53 10.56 -3.30
N ARG A 104 7.78 10.14 -3.15
CA ARG A 104 8.89 11.07 -2.96
C ARG A 104 9.17 11.98 -4.17
N LEU A 105 8.78 11.58 -5.39
CA LEU A 105 8.94 12.41 -6.59
C LEU A 105 7.98 13.60 -6.54
N PHE A 106 6.80 13.43 -5.98
CA PHE A 106 5.75 14.45 -5.93
C PHE A 106 5.81 15.28 -4.65
N TYR A 107 6.15 14.64 -3.55
CA TYR A 107 6.11 15.21 -2.21
C TYR A 107 7.49 15.50 -1.59
N LYS A 108 8.56 15.57 -2.42
CA LYS A 108 9.92 15.87 -1.93
C LYS A 108 10.02 17.19 -1.15
N ASN A 109 9.15 18.14 -1.45
CA ASN A 109 9.10 19.46 -0.80
C ASN A 109 8.11 19.51 0.37
N ALA A 110 7.32 18.44 0.61
CA ALA A 110 6.41 18.39 1.75
C ALA A 110 7.17 18.51 3.06
N ASP A 111 6.57 19.17 4.03
CA ASP A 111 7.10 19.23 5.40
C ASP A 111 6.55 18.02 6.19
N ILE A 112 7.45 17.12 6.56
CA ILE A 112 7.13 15.90 7.32
C ILE A 112 8.04 15.89 8.56
N PRO A 113 7.69 16.63 9.60
CA PRO A 113 8.49 16.69 10.81
C PRO A 113 8.55 15.32 11.48
N CYS A 114 9.67 15.03 12.14
CA CYS A 114 9.81 13.81 12.92
C CYS A 114 8.75 13.78 14.04
N ARG A 115 8.05 12.67 14.14
CA ARG A 115 7.04 12.42 15.17
C ARG A 115 7.42 11.17 15.95
N ASP A 116 7.47 11.32 17.27
CA ASP A 116 7.70 10.17 18.16
C ASP A 116 6.41 9.32 18.24
N CYS A 117 6.54 8.03 18.05
CA CYS A 117 5.45 7.07 18.19
C CYS A 117 5.62 6.15 19.42
N GLY A 118 6.62 6.40 20.26
CA GLY A 118 6.91 5.60 21.46
C GLY A 118 7.43 4.19 21.19
N LYS A 119 7.64 3.80 19.92
CA LYS A 119 8.18 2.48 19.57
C LYS A 119 9.70 2.53 19.41
N GLU A 120 10.42 1.64 20.08
CA GLU A 120 11.86 1.42 19.85
C GLU A 120 12.11 0.62 18.56
N TYR A 121 11.20 -0.29 18.23
CA TYR A 121 11.23 -1.10 17.00
C TYR A 121 9.89 -1.02 16.28
N PHE A 122 9.95 -0.92 14.96
CA PHE A 122 8.82 -1.18 14.08
C PHE A 122 8.70 -2.68 13.83
N GLU A 123 7.48 -3.16 13.61
CA GLU A 123 7.15 -4.58 13.44
C GLU A 123 6.59 -4.87 12.05
N LYS A 124 6.49 -6.15 11.69
CA LYS A 124 5.85 -6.55 10.43
C LYS A 124 4.44 -5.96 10.33
N GLY A 125 4.13 -5.32 9.21
CA GLY A 125 2.85 -4.66 8.98
C GLY A 125 2.84 -3.18 9.35
N ASP A 126 3.83 -2.66 10.09
CA ASP A 126 3.93 -1.21 10.32
C ASP A 126 4.17 -0.46 9.01
N VAL A 127 3.31 0.51 8.72
CA VAL A 127 3.40 1.39 7.56
C VAL A 127 4.05 2.70 7.97
N LEU A 128 5.11 3.05 7.26
CA LEU A 128 5.99 4.15 7.60
C LEU A 128 6.08 5.16 6.46
N ILE A 129 6.30 6.42 6.81
CA ILE A 129 6.72 7.47 5.88
C ILE A 129 8.08 8.00 6.28
N VAL A 130 8.97 8.18 5.30
CA VAL A 130 10.29 8.79 5.56
C VAL A 130 10.10 10.29 5.79
N ASN A 131 10.61 10.79 6.92
CA ASN A 131 10.45 12.16 7.38
C ASN A 131 11.63 13.07 7.01
N ASN A 132 11.63 14.31 7.53
CA ASN A 132 12.64 15.33 7.24
C ASN A 132 14.07 14.93 7.66
N ASN A 133 14.23 14.03 8.65
CA ASN A 133 15.54 13.59 9.14
C ASN A 133 16.29 12.71 8.13
N LEU A 134 15.62 12.23 7.06
CA LEU A 134 16.25 11.50 5.99
C LEU A 134 15.82 12.09 4.62
N SER A 135 16.26 13.31 4.35
CA SER A 135 15.80 14.15 3.24
C SER A 135 15.88 13.50 1.86
N PHE A 136 16.90 12.66 1.62
CA PHE A 136 17.08 11.97 0.32
C PHE A 136 15.94 11.00 -0.02
N TYR A 137 15.32 10.40 0.98
CA TYR A 137 14.20 9.45 0.82
C TYR A 137 12.87 10.02 1.31
N LYS A 138 12.82 11.31 1.65
CA LYS A 138 11.62 11.95 2.21
C LYS A 138 10.36 11.67 1.39
N ALA A 139 9.25 11.44 2.08
CA ALA A 139 7.94 11.08 1.55
C ALA A 139 7.84 9.68 0.91
N GLU A 140 8.87 8.83 1.00
CA GLU A 140 8.77 7.44 0.58
C GLU A 140 7.90 6.65 1.56
N ILE A 141 6.94 5.89 1.04
CA ILE A 141 6.13 4.95 1.83
C ILE A 141 6.86 3.61 1.93
N GLN A 142 6.91 3.09 3.14
CA GLN A 142 7.58 1.83 3.46
C GLN A 142 6.67 0.96 4.33
N ILE A 143 6.65 -0.36 4.10
CA ILE A 143 5.92 -1.31 4.95
C ILE A 143 6.94 -2.29 5.52
N CYS A 144 6.97 -2.43 6.85
CA CYS A 144 7.88 -3.34 7.51
C CYS A 144 7.50 -4.80 7.27
N MET A 145 8.48 -5.62 6.93
CA MET A 145 8.35 -7.07 6.78
C MET A 145 8.99 -7.85 7.93
N LYS A 146 9.86 -7.20 8.68
CA LYS A 146 10.56 -7.73 9.87
C LYS A 146 10.79 -6.62 10.87
N PRO A 147 11.05 -6.94 12.13
CA PRO A 147 11.40 -5.94 13.14
C PRO A 147 12.58 -5.07 12.69
N MET A 148 12.40 -3.76 12.79
CA MET A 148 13.39 -2.77 12.38
C MET A 148 13.49 -1.68 13.46
N LYS A 149 14.74 -1.34 13.86
CA LYS A 149 14.97 -0.29 14.85
C LYS A 149 14.46 1.06 14.38
N ASN A 150 13.72 1.75 15.25
CA ASN A 150 13.32 3.14 15.01
C ASN A 150 14.53 4.05 15.23
N THR A 151 14.95 4.74 14.19
CA THR A 151 16.09 5.68 14.22
C THR A 151 15.64 7.14 14.15
N GLY A 152 14.33 7.43 14.29
CA GLY A 152 13.77 8.77 14.18
C GLY A 152 13.74 9.32 12.74
N GLN A 153 14.03 8.51 11.74
CA GLN A 153 14.04 8.89 10.33
C GLN A 153 12.70 8.57 9.61
N ARG A 154 11.77 7.97 10.33
CA ARG A 154 10.46 7.54 9.82
C ARG A 154 9.38 7.84 10.84
N ASN A 155 8.22 8.25 10.35
CA ASN A 155 7.02 8.36 11.14
C ASN A 155 6.16 7.12 10.91
N LEU A 156 5.55 6.60 11.98
CA LEU A 156 4.55 5.54 11.90
C LEU A 156 3.24 6.14 11.39
N LEU A 157 2.71 5.62 10.30
CA LEU A 157 1.40 5.98 9.76
C LEU A 157 0.29 5.09 10.29
N GLY A 158 0.60 3.83 10.55
CA GLY A 158 -0.37 2.86 11.03
C GLY A 158 0.15 1.43 10.91
N HIS A 159 -0.77 0.50 11.01
CA HIS A 159 -0.48 -0.92 10.88
C HIS A 159 -1.44 -1.55 9.86
N ILE A 160 -0.94 -2.41 8.99
CA ILE A 160 -1.76 -3.17 8.05
C ILE A 160 -2.76 -4.01 8.84
N SER A 161 -4.03 -3.94 8.46
CA SER A 161 -5.11 -4.68 9.11
C SER A 161 -4.86 -6.18 9.12
N LYS A 162 -5.39 -6.89 10.12
CA LYS A 162 -5.12 -8.32 10.33
C LYS A 162 -5.48 -9.20 9.14
N ASP A 163 -6.56 -8.87 8.45
CA ASP A 163 -7.06 -9.55 7.26
C ASP A 163 -6.18 -9.33 6.03
N ALA A 164 -5.47 -8.18 5.95
CA ALA A 164 -4.57 -7.86 4.86
C ALA A 164 -3.10 -8.27 5.13
N LEU A 165 -2.72 -8.65 6.35
CA LEU A 165 -1.33 -9.03 6.69
C LEU A 165 -0.81 -10.20 5.85
N CYS A 166 -1.66 -11.17 5.51
CA CYS A 166 -1.28 -12.32 4.70
C CYS A 166 -0.92 -11.93 3.26
N ILE A 167 -1.46 -10.80 2.76
CA ILE A 167 -1.16 -10.28 1.42
C ILE A 167 0.28 -9.82 1.33
N LEU A 168 0.87 -9.32 2.42
CA LEU A 168 2.27 -8.86 2.44
C LEU A 168 3.27 -9.96 2.09
N ASP A 169 2.97 -11.22 2.39
CA ASP A 169 3.84 -12.36 2.07
C ASP A 169 3.73 -12.77 0.58
N LEU A 170 2.73 -12.26 -0.12
CA LEU A 170 2.44 -12.55 -1.52
C LEU A 170 2.83 -11.41 -2.47
N ILE A 171 3.13 -10.23 -1.93
CA ILE A 171 3.54 -9.07 -2.73
C ILE A 171 4.97 -9.24 -3.25
N HIS A 172 5.15 -8.96 -4.53
CA HIS A 172 6.45 -9.02 -5.21
C HIS A 172 6.85 -7.66 -5.80
N LYS A 173 8.10 -7.54 -6.19
CA LYS A 173 8.59 -6.36 -6.90
C LYS A 173 7.81 -6.15 -8.20
N GLY A 174 7.31 -4.95 -8.38
CA GLY A 174 6.49 -4.54 -9.52
C GLY A 174 4.99 -4.55 -9.25
N ASP A 175 4.53 -5.28 -8.22
CA ASP A 175 3.12 -5.30 -7.86
C ASP A 175 2.63 -3.91 -7.47
N ILE A 176 1.36 -3.67 -7.74
CA ILE A 176 0.69 -2.41 -7.44
C ILE A 176 -0.26 -2.64 -6.29
N PHE A 177 -0.28 -1.71 -5.35
CA PHE A 177 -1.17 -1.74 -4.20
C PHE A 177 -1.74 -0.36 -3.89
N THR A 178 -2.84 -0.34 -3.16
CA THR A 178 -3.40 0.87 -2.55
C THR A 178 -3.55 0.65 -1.06
N ILE A 179 -3.54 1.74 -0.30
CA ILE A 179 -3.79 1.69 1.15
C ILE A 179 -5.17 2.29 1.40
N THR A 180 -6.01 1.54 2.11
CA THR A 180 -7.41 1.90 2.40
C THR A 180 -7.66 1.87 3.91
N GLU A 181 -8.49 2.79 4.42
CA GLU A 181 -8.96 2.77 5.83
C GLU A 181 -10.18 1.88 5.99
#